data_9119bb38e20e82fa2df4a5d34bc1d914
#
_entry.id   9119bb38e20e82fa2df4a5d34bc1d914
#
_cell.length_a   1.000
_cell.length_b   1.000
_cell.length_c   1.000
_cell.angle_alpha   90.00
_cell.angle_beta   90.00
_cell.angle_gamma   90.00
#
_symmetry.space_group_name_H-M   'P 1'
#
loop_
_entity.id
_entity.type
_entity.pdbx_description
1 polymer ?
#
loop_
_entity_poly.entity_id
_entity_poly.type
_entity_poly.pdbx_seq_one_letter_code
_entity_poly.pdbx_strand_id
1 'polypeptide(L)'
;MGFAMLSRHTLFVTALCASLSPLGFAARAEPAPADPAPKAAPKADAPRLDPQVAAAPATPAVQAIVPAGTPNAETLAKEAAPKKSRELPPLVVARVSSDPVPTLSPATFLDTLKMADRYQALADAGGWASLPPGLVVKPGARDPAIPALRKHLALVGDLPADMPMSDVLDAPLVAAVKSFQARHGLPETGLLGRQTVAALNVPAATRQRQLAASAARQIGSAFAFGDRYVVVNIPSATVEAVERGVVVRRYVAVVGKPDKATPRIEARITDVNLNPTWTLPVSIIKKEIIPKMRKDPGYLARERIRILGPGGTEVDPTAIDWASEKAANYTLRQDSGLDNSLGQVRIDMPNKQAVYMHDTPSKSLFAREVRFHSHGCVRVAQVKELAGWLLEGTPGPGGPASTWGPMEIETHIATNERLDIKLAKQIPVTFVYLTGYATPDGRAHFRDDIYGIDSPMAPMPDVTTTGSIGPRKAPVETAPAKPMAPKVRPAPSAGLVPPGLIPNPGR
;
A
#
# COMPACT_ATOMS: atom_id res chain seq x y z
N MET A 1 -61.93 31.55 37.13
CA MET A 1 -62.97 30.81 36.37
C MET A 1 -62.20 30.05 35.30
N GLY A 2 -62.10 28.78 35.20
CA GLY A 2 -62.73 27.55 35.61
C GLY A 2 -61.92 26.49 34.93
N PHE A 3 -61.38 25.56 35.61
CA PHE A 3 -61.66 24.13 35.73
C PHE A 3 -61.72 23.34 34.39
N ALA A 4 -60.83 22.34 34.17
CA ALA A 4 -60.99 20.89 34.23
C ALA A 4 -59.72 20.20 33.70
N MET A 5 -58.95 19.42 34.36
CA MET A 5 -59.00 18.05 34.94
C MET A 5 -59.37 16.93 33.96
N LEU A 6 -58.60 15.88 34.08
CA LEU A 6 -58.70 14.45 33.69
C LEU A 6 -57.82 14.05 32.48
N SER A 7 -57.17 12.89 32.46
CA SER A 7 -57.06 11.73 33.36
C SER A 7 -55.92 10.80 32.84
N ARG A 8 -55.28 10.13 33.78
CA ARG A 8 -54.28 9.07 33.63
C ARG A 8 -54.87 7.83 32.98
N HIS A 9 -54.11 7.14 32.15
CA HIS A 9 -54.21 5.68 32.01
C HIS A 9 -52.84 5.06 31.88
N THR A 10 -52.45 4.42 32.97
CA THR A 10 -51.33 3.50 33.10
C THR A 10 -51.84 2.12 32.68
N LEU A 11 -51.20 1.50 31.71
CA LEU A 11 -51.39 0.07 31.41
C LEU A 11 -50.12 -0.69 31.84
N PHE A 12 -50.28 -1.43 32.94
CA PHE A 12 -49.35 -2.49 33.35
C PHE A 12 -49.64 -3.75 32.52
N VAL A 13 -48.61 -4.29 31.84
CA VAL A 13 -48.65 -5.65 31.33
C VAL A 13 -47.62 -6.45 32.11
N THR A 14 -48.11 -7.28 33.00
CA THR A 14 -47.36 -8.32 33.74
C THR A 14 -47.17 -9.52 32.81
N ALA A 15 -45.95 -9.83 32.45
CA ALA A 15 -45.57 -11.11 31.80
C ALA A 15 -45.00 -12.08 32.83
N LEU A 16 -45.69 -13.18 32.93
CA LEU A 16 -45.43 -14.32 33.81
C LEU A 16 -44.24 -15.14 33.25
N CYS A 17 -43.14 -15.23 34.00
CA CYS A 17 -42.05 -16.17 33.70
C CYS A 17 -42.39 -17.52 34.30
N ALA A 18 -42.57 -18.51 33.44
CA ALA A 18 -42.57 -19.93 33.81
C ALA A 18 -41.15 -20.50 33.64
N SER A 19 -40.59 -20.89 34.74
CA SER A 19 -39.32 -21.62 34.86
C SER A 19 -39.52 -23.10 34.56
N LEU A 20 -38.87 -23.60 33.51
CA LEU A 20 -38.65 -25.04 33.28
C LEU A 20 -37.18 -25.32 33.17
N SER A 21 -36.60 -25.91 34.23
CA SER A 21 -35.28 -26.54 34.20
C SER A 21 -35.39 -27.96 33.66
N PRO A 22 -34.54 -28.40 32.77
CA PRO A 22 -34.27 -29.82 32.64
C PRO A 22 -32.94 -30.18 33.34
N LEU A 23 -33.05 -31.15 34.22
CA LEU A 23 -31.96 -31.96 34.73
C LEU A 23 -31.25 -32.64 33.53
N GLY A 24 -30.01 -32.29 33.30
CA GLY A 24 -29.13 -32.93 32.32
C GLY A 24 -28.02 -33.70 33.00
N PHE A 25 -27.95 -34.94 32.73
CA PHE A 25 -26.92 -35.90 33.10
C PHE A 25 -25.53 -35.44 32.69
N ALA A 26 -24.64 -35.33 33.65
CA ALA A 26 -23.21 -35.21 33.42
C ALA A 26 -22.65 -36.62 33.09
N ALA A 27 -22.39 -36.89 31.86
CA ALA A 27 -21.55 -38.01 31.45
C ALA A 27 -20.08 -37.60 31.59
N ARG A 28 -19.44 -38.18 32.58
CA ARG A 28 -18.01 -38.10 32.85
C ARG A 28 -17.29 -39.00 31.84
N ALA A 29 -16.63 -38.42 30.81
CA ALA A 29 -15.75 -39.13 29.92
C ALA A 29 -14.42 -39.41 30.64
N GLU A 30 -14.08 -40.71 30.78
CA GLU A 30 -12.75 -41.15 31.18
C GLU A 30 -11.73 -40.82 30.10
N PRO A 31 -10.48 -40.47 30.46
CA PRO A 31 -9.43 -40.30 29.47
C PRO A 31 -8.94 -41.65 28.97
N ALA A 32 -8.84 -41.79 27.65
CA ALA A 32 -8.23 -42.92 26.99
C ALA A 32 -6.74 -43.08 27.37
N PRO A 33 -6.23 -44.32 27.45
CA PRO A 33 -4.84 -44.56 27.80
C PRO A 33 -3.88 -44.08 26.69
N ALA A 34 -2.77 -43.43 27.14
CA ALA A 34 -1.70 -43.00 26.30
C ALA A 34 -0.97 -44.16 25.63
N ASP A 35 -0.76 -44.03 24.30
CA ASP A 35 0.09 -44.95 23.54
C ASP A 35 1.56 -44.83 23.97
N PRO A 36 2.30 -45.94 24.03
CA PRO A 36 3.71 -45.93 24.41
C PRO A 36 4.59 -45.36 23.27
N ALA A 37 5.54 -44.54 23.67
CA ALA A 37 6.56 -43.93 22.80
C ALA A 37 7.32 -44.99 21.97
N PRO A 38 7.65 -44.68 20.70
CA PRO A 38 8.45 -45.62 19.87
C PRO A 38 9.89 -45.69 20.37
N LYS A 39 10.36 -46.92 20.54
CA LYS A 39 11.75 -47.25 20.89
C LYS A 39 12.70 -46.75 19.79
N ALA A 40 13.79 -46.12 20.22
CA ALA A 40 14.90 -45.72 19.38
C ALA A 40 15.49 -46.91 18.59
N ALA A 41 15.65 -46.71 17.29
CA ALA A 41 16.37 -47.63 16.41
C ALA A 41 17.89 -47.52 16.62
N PRO A 42 18.66 -48.60 16.48
CA PRO A 42 20.10 -48.57 16.69
C PRO A 42 20.83 -47.87 15.56
N LYS A 43 21.88 -47.12 15.94
CA LYS A 43 22.80 -46.46 15.03
C LYS A 43 23.57 -47.52 14.24
N ALA A 44 23.49 -47.45 12.92
CA ALA A 44 24.35 -48.21 12.02
C ALA A 44 25.70 -47.50 11.90
N ASP A 45 26.77 -48.23 12.16
CA ASP A 45 28.15 -47.82 11.97
C ASP A 45 28.47 -47.59 10.49
N ALA A 46 29.07 -46.43 10.17
CA ALA A 46 29.61 -46.15 8.84
C ALA A 46 30.98 -46.83 8.71
N PRO A 47 31.29 -47.50 7.58
CA PRO A 47 32.61 -48.10 7.36
C PRO A 47 33.67 -47.04 7.07
N ARG A 48 34.77 -47.10 7.80
CA ARG A 48 36.04 -46.38 7.50
C ARG A 48 36.68 -46.99 6.27
N LEU A 49 36.98 -46.15 5.27
CA LEU A 49 37.82 -46.50 4.14
C LEU A 49 39.23 -46.01 4.45
N ASP A 50 40.21 -46.95 4.50
CA ASP A 50 41.61 -46.71 4.56
C ASP A 50 42.18 -46.18 3.23
N PRO A 51 43.23 -45.31 3.25
CA PRO A 51 43.83 -44.80 2.05
C PRO A 51 45.09 -45.59 1.70
N GLN A 52 45.01 -46.50 0.76
CA GLN A 52 46.19 -47.04 0.04
C GLN A 52 45.79 -47.64 -1.31
N VAL A 53 46.06 -46.91 -2.41
CA VAL A 53 46.42 -47.53 -3.70
C VAL A 53 47.33 -46.61 -4.50
N ALA A 54 48.53 -47.02 -4.61
CA ALA A 54 49.56 -47.02 -5.66
C ALA A 54 49.49 -46.02 -6.85
N ALA A 55 50.60 -45.39 -7.03
CA ALA A 55 51.02 -44.60 -8.21
C ALA A 55 51.18 -45.49 -9.45
N ALA A 56 50.71 -45.05 -10.61
CA ALA A 56 50.97 -45.57 -11.94
C ALA A 56 51.85 -44.57 -12.76
N PRO A 57 52.63 -45.03 -13.72
CA PRO A 57 53.84 -44.34 -14.18
C PRO A 57 53.60 -43.25 -15.23
N ALA A 58 54.52 -42.27 -15.24
CA ALA A 58 54.58 -41.13 -16.14
C ALA A 58 54.85 -41.54 -17.60
N THR A 59 54.11 -40.97 -18.52
CA THR A 59 54.37 -40.99 -19.97
C THR A 59 55.07 -39.68 -20.38
N PRO A 60 56.00 -39.71 -21.37
CA PRO A 60 56.91 -38.60 -21.61
C PRO A 60 56.27 -37.41 -22.33
N ALA A 61 56.77 -36.22 -21.99
CA ALA A 61 56.33 -34.94 -22.50
C ALA A 61 56.63 -34.76 -24.01
N VAL A 62 55.63 -34.39 -24.77
CA VAL A 62 55.77 -33.81 -26.11
C VAL A 62 55.87 -32.30 -25.96
N GLN A 63 57.01 -31.74 -26.36
CA GLN A 63 57.23 -30.28 -26.43
C GLN A 63 56.36 -29.69 -27.54
N ALA A 64 55.36 -28.89 -27.20
CA ALA A 64 54.62 -28.08 -28.15
C ALA A 64 55.25 -26.70 -28.27
N ILE A 65 55.55 -26.30 -29.49
CA ILE A 65 56.07 -25.00 -29.90
C ILE A 65 54.93 -23.95 -29.67
N VAL A 66 55.18 -22.98 -28.79
CA VAL A 66 54.24 -21.89 -28.50
C VAL A 66 54.51 -20.72 -29.43
N PRO A 67 53.49 -20.20 -30.21
CA PRO A 67 53.65 -18.94 -30.93
C PRO A 67 53.64 -17.76 -29.95
N ALA A 68 54.53 -16.80 -30.18
CA ALA A 68 54.62 -15.57 -29.39
C ALA A 68 53.33 -14.73 -29.54
N GLY A 69 52.63 -14.45 -28.41
CA GLY A 69 51.51 -13.52 -28.42
C GLY A 69 50.35 -13.83 -27.46
N THR A 70 50.45 -14.80 -26.58
CA THR A 70 49.42 -15.10 -25.58
C THR A 70 49.60 -14.23 -24.32
N PRO A 71 48.55 -13.59 -23.81
CA PRO A 71 48.63 -12.83 -22.55
C PRO A 71 48.95 -13.77 -21.39
N ASN A 72 49.77 -13.29 -20.48
CA ASN A 72 50.34 -14.02 -19.34
C ASN A 72 49.25 -14.66 -18.46
N ALA A 73 49.43 -15.90 -18.05
CA ALA A 73 48.48 -16.68 -17.23
C ALA A 73 48.10 -16.00 -15.90
N GLU A 74 48.93 -15.10 -15.38
CA GLU A 74 48.61 -14.28 -14.22
C GLU A 74 47.49 -13.24 -14.46
N THR A 75 47.33 -12.76 -15.70
CA THR A 75 46.27 -11.80 -16.05
C THR A 75 44.94 -12.50 -16.17
N LEU A 76 44.91 -13.74 -16.66
CA LEU A 76 43.69 -14.56 -16.75
C LEU A 76 43.24 -15.13 -15.38
N ALA A 77 44.20 -15.38 -14.47
CA ALA A 77 43.89 -15.83 -13.10
C ALA A 77 43.28 -14.71 -12.23
N LYS A 78 43.54 -13.43 -12.54
CA LYS A 78 42.89 -12.29 -11.84
C LYS A 78 41.44 -12.02 -12.31
N GLU A 79 41.09 -12.42 -13.54
CA GLU A 79 39.68 -12.29 -14.02
C GLU A 79 38.79 -13.47 -13.63
N ALA A 80 39.36 -14.62 -13.30
CA ALA A 80 38.64 -15.85 -12.95
C ALA A 80 38.51 -16.09 -11.43
N ALA A 81 38.79 -15.12 -10.59
CA ALA A 81 38.42 -15.22 -9.17
C ALA A 81 36.90 -15.34 -9.07
N PRO A 82 36.36 -16.40 -8.46
CA PRO A 82 34.90 -16.51 -8.30
C PRO A 82 34.41 -15.28 -7.55
N LYS A 83 33.59 -14.43 -8.22
CA LYS A 83 32.91 -13.36 -7.55
C LYS A 83 32.19 -14.03 -6.39
N LYS A 84 32.61 -13.76 -5.15
CA LYS A 84 31.96 -14.22 -3.95
C LYS A 84 30.47 -14.01 -4.19
N SER A 85 29.71 -15.09 -4.12
CA SER A 85 28.26 -15.05 -4.14
C SER A 85 27.84 -13.95 -3.16
N ARG A 86 27.40 -12.82 -3.70
CA ARG A 86 27.01 -11.68 -2.89
C ARG A 86 25.66 -12.07 -2.32
N GLU A 87 25.68 -12.72 -1.18
CA GLU A 87 24.48 -12.92 -0.38
C GLU A 87 23.79 -11.56 -0.29
N LEU A 88 22.58 -11.48 -0.83
CA LEU A 88 21.81 -10.25 -0.73
C LEU A 88 21.67 -9.93 0.74
N PRO A 89 22.03 -8.72 1.19
CA PRO A 89 21.86 -8.36 2.58
C PRO A 89 20.41 -8.59 2.98
N PRO A 90 20.15 -9.02 4.23
CA PRO A 90 18.79 -9.28 4.70
C PRO A 90 17.92 -8.06 4.44
N LEU A 91 16.66 -8.28 4.04
CA LEU A 91 15.71 -7.21 3.78
C LEU A 91 15.45 -6.43 5.07
N VAL A 92 16.00 -5.22 5.14
CA VAL A 92 15.71 -4.28 6.22
C VAL A 92 14.47 -3.49 5.83
N VAL A 93 13.44 -3.53 6.67
CA VAL A 93 12.20 -2.77 6.49
C VAL A 93 11.98 -1.85 7.69
N ALA A 94 11.33 -0.71 7.46
CA ALA A 94 10.86 0.14 8.54
C ALA A 94 9.86 -0.63 9.42
N ARG A 95 9.79 -0.29 10.70
CA ARG A 95 8.79 -0.89 11.59
C ARG A 95 7.39 -0.44 11.20
N VAL A 96 6.46 -1.38 11.22
CA VAL A 96 5.02 -1.12 11.14
C VAL A 96 4.38 -1.50 12.48
N SER A 97 3.26 -0.85 12.80
CA SER A 97 2.49 -1.17 14.00
C SER A 97 2.02 -2.62 13.96
N SER A 98 2.08 -3.30 15.11
CA SER A 98 1.50 -4.63 15.34
C SER A 98 0.04 -4.56 15.79
N ASP A 99 -0.55 -3.37 15.85
CA ASP A 99 -1.94 -3.17 16.24
C ASP A 99 -2.87 -3.99 15.32
N PRO A 100 -3.71 -4.87 15.87
CA PRO A 100 -4.63 -5.69 15.09
C PRO A 100 -5.83 -4.89 14.54
N VAL A 101 -6.03 -3.65 14.98
CA VAL A 101 -7.14 -2.82 14.52
C VAL A 101 -6.81 -2.23 13.13
N PRO A 102 -7.70 -2.43 12.13
CA PRO A 102 -7.45 -1.90 10.79
C PRO A 102 -7.62 -0.38 10.73
N THR A 103 -6.82 0.24 9.86
CA THR A 103 -6.93 1.68 9.56
C THR A 103 -8.32 2.05 9.00
N LEU A 104 -8.94 1.13 8.27
CA LEU A 104 -10.27 1.30 7.71
C LEU A 104 -11.16 0.10 8.03
N SER A 105 -12.29 0.38 8.66
CA SER A 105 -13.36 -0.56 8.98
C SER A 105 -14.72 0.08 8.65
N PRO A 106 -15.84 -0.64 8.69
CA PRO A 106 -17.16 -0.05 8.54
C PRO A 106 -17.48 1.09 9.52
N ALA A 107 -16.87 1.06 10.71
CA ALA A 107 -17.07 2.08 11.75
C ALA A 107 -16.18 3.32 11.57
N THR A 108 -15.07 3.23 10.83
CA THR A 108 -14.03 4.27 10.79
C THR A 108 -14.58 5.65 10.40
N PHE A 109 -15.53 5.73 9.48
CA PHE A 109 -16.14 7.02 9.09
C PHE A 109 -16.80 7.72 10.27
N LEU A 110 -17.74 7.03 10.95
CA LEU A 110 -18.49 7.61 12.07
C LEU A 110 -17.59 7.89 13.29
N ASP A 111 -16.66 6.98 13.58
CA ASP A 111 -15.73 7.15 14.70
C ASP A 111 -14.78 8.33 14.43
N THR A 112 -14.32 8.49 13.18
CA THR A 112 -13.49 9.65 12.78
C THR A 112 -14.26 10.96 12.87
N LEU A 113 -15.53 10.97 12.49
CA LEU A 113 -16.38 12.17 12.58
C LEU A 113 -16.58 12.58 14.04
N LYS A 114 -16.96 11.65 14.93
CA LYS A 114 -17.07 11.89 16.38
C LYS A 114 -15.75 12.38 16.98
N MET A 115 -14.64 11.81 16.51
CA MET A 115 -13.31 12.24 16.96
C MET A 115 -12.96 13.65 16.48
N ALA A 116 -13.37 14.03 15.28
CA ALA A 116 -13.23 15.41 14.79
C ALA A 116 -13.96 16.40 15.70
N ASP A 117 -15.18 16.09 16.11
CA ASP A 117 -15.97 16.92 17.06
C ASP A 117 -15.28 17.01 18.42
N ARG A 118 -14.73 15.90 18.93
CA ARG A 118 -13.95 15.91 20.18
C ARG A 118 -12.71 16.81 20.07
N TYR A 119 -11.97 16.74 18.94
CA TYR A 119 -10.80 17.59 18.73
C TYR A 119 -11.17 19.06 18.46
N GLN A 120 -12.38 19.32 17.93
CA GLN A 120 -12.92 20.67 17.85
C GLN A 120 -13.12 21.23 19.27
N ALA A 121 -13.79 20.50 20.14
CA ALA A 121 -13.98 20.92 21.54
C ALA A 121 -12.63 21.14 22.27
N LEU A 122 -11.63 20.30 22.02
CA LEU A 122 -10.28 20.50 22.55
C LEU A 122 -9.65 21.78 22.01
N ALA A 123 -9.83 22.09 20.72
CA ALA A 123 -9.30 23.31 20.13
C ALA A 123 -9.98 24.56 20.68
N ASP A 124 -11.31 24.53 20.87
CA ASP A 124 -12.12 25.63 21.44
C ASP A 124 -11.76 25.89 22.91
N ALA A 125 -11.35 24.85 23.64
CA ALA A 125 -10.83 24.94 25.01
C ALA A 125 -9.37 25.41 25.08
N GLY A 126 -8.74 25.79 23.95
CA GLY A 126 -7.36 26.26 23.88
C GLY A 126 -6.31 25.18 23.59
N GLY A 127 -6.73 23.91 23.46
CA GLY A 127 -5.84 22.79 23.11
C GLY A 127 -4.84 22.44 24.21
N TRP A 128 -3.58 22.31 23.83
CA TRP A 128 -2.47 21.95 24.73
C TRP A 128 -1.28 22.89 24.53
N ALA A 129 -0.47 23.04 25.58
CA ALA A 129 0.74 23.84 25.54
C ALA A 129 1.80 23.19 24.65
N SER A 130 2.49 23.99 23.84
CA SER A 130 3.64 23.54 23.07
C SER A 130 4.84 23.21 23.95
N LEU A 131 5.53 22.14 23.63
CA LEU A 131 6.81 21.79 24.23
C LEU A 131 7.97 22.50 23.53
N PRO A 132 9.11 22.76 24.22
CA PRO A 132 10.29 23.35 23.57
C PRO A 132 10.72 22.54 22.34
N PRO A 133 10.93 23.16 21.14
CA PRO A 133 11.20 22.41 19.90
C PRO A 133 12.46 21.53 19.94
N GLY A 134 13.45 21.91 20.73
CA GLY A 134 14.71 21.16 20.90
C GLY A 134 14.70 20.13 22.02
N LEU A 135 13.55 19.91 22.67
CA LEU A 135 13.44 19.06 23.84
C LEU A 135 13.87 17.61 23.52
N VAL A 136 14.80 17.09 24.32
CA VAL A 136 15.21 15.68 24.32
C VAL A 136 15.25 15.17 25.75
N VAL A 137 14.32 14.27 26.09
CA VAL A 137 14.25 13.69 27.43
C VAL A 137 14.26 12.16 27.30
N LYS A 138 15.19 11.54 28.03
CA LYS A 138 15.31 10.07 28.10
C LYS A 138 14.42 9.51 29.23
N PRO A 139 13.96 8.27 29.14
CA PRO A 139 13.26 7.59 30.22
C PRO A 139 14.01 7.74 31.57
N GLY A 140 13.29 8.07 32.62
CA GLY A 140 13.81 8.29 33.97
C GLY A 140 14.37 9.70 34.25
N ALA A 141 14.58 10.53 33.24
CA ALA A 141 15.08 11.88 33.41
C ALA A 141 13.98 12.86 33.85
N ARG A 142 14.40 13.96 34.46
CA ARG A 142 13.53 15.10 34.86
C ARG A 142 13.63 16.22 33.87
N ASP A 143 12.51 16.89 33.63
CA ASP A 143 12.47 18.11 32.80
C ASP A 143 11.23 18.94 33.16
N PRO A 144 11.33 20.29 33.26
CA PRO A 144 10.22 21.16 33.58
C PRO A 144 9.08 21.16 32.54
N ALA A 145 9.30 20.62 31.33
CA ALA A 145 8.25 20.45 30.31
C ALA A 145 7.37 19.21 30.53
N ILE A 146 7.78 18.26 31.38
CA ILE A 146 7.06 17.01 31.61
C ILE A 146 5.63 17.21 32.14
N PRO A 147 5.34 18.13 33.08
CA PRO A 147 3.97 18.40 33.50
C PRO A 147 3.03 18.80 32.36
N ALA A 148 3.51 19.60 31.39
CA ALA A 148 2.73 19.96 30.20
C ALA A 148 2.49 18.76 29.29
N LEU A 149 3.49 17.88 29.10
CA LEU A 149 3.36 16.64 28.36
C LEU A 149 2.31 15.69 29.01
N ARG A 150 2.32 15.54 30.34
CA ARG A 150 1.32 14.73 31.06
C ARG A 150 -0.09 15.21 30.78
N LYS A 151 -0.32 16.52 30.92
CA LYS A 151 -1.63 17.13 30.59
C LYS A 151 -2.04 16.85 29.15
N HIS A 152 -1.14 17.05 28.20
CA HIS A 152 -1.43 16.77 26.79
C HIS A 152 -1.82 15.29 26.58
N LEU A 153 -1.01 14.34 27.05
CA LEU A 153 -1.28 12.91 26.86
C LEU A 153 -2.56 12.45 27.59
N ALA A 154 -2.92 13.06 28.70
CA ALA A 154 -4.20 12.84 29.37
C ALA A 154 -5.39 13.34 28.52
N LEU A 155 -5.28 14.56 27.93
CA LEU A 155 -6.33 15.12 27.05
C LEU A 155 -6.62 14.25 25.84
N VAL A 156 -5.58 13.64 25.25
CA VAL A 156 -5.72 12.80 24.04
C VAL A 156 -5.95 11.31 24.37
N GLY A 157 -5.95 10.93 25.66
CA GLY A 157 -6.31 9.60 26.14
C GLY A 157 -5.17 8.57 26.13
N ASP A 158 -3.91 9.01 26.03
CA ASP A 158 -2.76 8.12 26.15
C ASP A 158 -2.32 7.90 27.61
N LEU A 159 -2.70 8.82 28.52
CA LEU A 159 -2.41 8.76 29.95
C LEU A 159 -3.72 8.90 30.73
N PRO A 160 -3.95 8.13 31.81
CA PRO A 160 -5.07 8.37 32.71
C PRO A 160 -5.04 9.80 33.27
N ALA A 161 -6.22 10.43 33.40
CA ALA A 161 -6.34 11.84 33.81
C ALA A 161 -6.01 12.06 35.30
N ASP A 162 -6.15 11.02 36.10
CA ASP A 162 -5.92 10.99 37.58
C ASP A 162 -4.46 10.71 37.95
N MET A 163 -3.57 10.52 36.98
CA MET A 163 -2.16 10.27 37.26
C MET A 163 -1.49 11.46 37.96
N PRO A 164 -0.67 11.21 38.99
CA PRO A 164 0.02 12.24 39.74
C PRO A 164 0.87 13.15 38.86
N MET A 165 0.87 14.44 39.13
CA MET A 165 1.76 15.38 38.48
C MET A 165 3.20 15.16 38.92
N SER A 166 4.11 15.02 37.95
CA SER A 166 5.55 14.82 38.17
C SER A 166 6.32 15.43 37.02
N ASP A 167 7.55 15.84 37.27
CA ASP A 167 8.52 16.32 36.30
C ASP A 167 9.43 15.22 35.76
N VAL A 168 9.18 13.94 36.11
CA VAL A 168 9.94 12.77 35.70
C VAL A 168 9.26 12.09 34.50
N LEU A 169 10.05 11.69 33.50
CA LEU A 169 9.61 10.78 32.44
C LEU A 169 9.63 9.34 33.00
N ASP A 170 8.68 9.05 33.89
CA ASP A 170 8.54 7.76 34.59
C ASP A 170 7.94 6.65 33.68
N ALA A 171 7.90 5.43 34.17
CA ALA A 171 7.47 4.28 33.41
C ALA A 171 6.03 4.40 32.83
N PRO A 172 5.00 4.88 33.55
CA PRO A 172 3.68 5.10 32.99
C PRO A 172 3.69 6.14 31.87
N LEU A 173 4.43 7.23 32.03
CA LEU A 173 4.54 8.27 31.00
C LEU A 173 5.33 7.78 29.78
N VAL A 174 6.36 6.95 29.97
CA VAL A 174 7.08 6.28 28.86
C VAL A 174 6.13 5.40 28.06
N ALA A 175 5.25 4.64 28.72
CA ALA A 175 4.23 3.83 28.07
C ALA A 175 3.25 4.71 27.25
N ALA A 176 2.79 5.82 27.84
CA ALA A 176 1.94 6.81 27.15
C ALA A 176 2.64 7.44 25.94
N VAL A 177 3.93 7.78 26.05
CA VAL A 177 4.71 8.29 24.91
C VAL A 177 4.83 7.24 23.81
N LYS A 178 5.07 5.96 24.14
CA LYS A 178 5.10 4.88 23.14
C LYS A 178 3.74 4.72 22.46
N SER A 179 2.63 4.75 23.21
CA SER A 179 1.28 4.74 22.64
C SER A 179 1.06 5.90 21.68
N PHE A 180 1.42 7.11 22.09
CA PHE A 180 1.38 8.29 21.21
C PHE A 180 2.22 8.10 19.95
N GLN A 181 3.47 7.63 20.09
CA GLN A 181 4.36 7.37 18.95
C GLN A 181 3.74 6.36 17.96
N ALA A 182 3.20 5.25 18.45
CA ALA A 182 2.54 4.23 17.62
C ALA A 182 1.39 4.84 16.81
N ARG A 183 0.50 5.60 17.46
CA ARG A 183 -0.66 6.25 16.82
C ARG A 183 -0.25 7.30 15.79
N HIS A 184 0.92 7.90 15.95
CA HIS A 184 1.46 8.91 15.04
C HIS A 184 2.43 8.32 13.99
N GLY A 185 2.57 6.99 13.91
CA GLY A 185 3.46 6.33 12.95
C GLY A 185 4.95 6.58 13.22
N LEU A 186 5.30 6.93 14.44
CA LEU A 186 6.67 7.15 14.90
C LEU A 186 7.26 5.88 15.52
N PRO A 187 8.59 5.74 15.57
CA PRO A 187 9.23 4.65 16.29
C PRO A 187 8.86 4.68 17.79
N GLU A 188 8.40 3.56 18.33
CA GLU A 188 7.92 3.40 19.71
C GLU A 188 9.07 3.31 20.71
N THR A 189 9.88 4.34 20.79
CA THR A 189 11.09 4.37 21.63
C THR A 189 10.80 4.77 23.07
N GLY A 190 9.69 5.49 23.32
CA GLY A 190 9.42 6.15 24.60
C GLY A 190 10.32 7.36 24.86
N LEU A 191 11.18 7.73 23.93
CA LEU A 191 12.07 8.88 23.98
C LEU A 191 11.33 10.13 23.46
N LEU A 192 11.44 11.24 24.17
CA LEU A 192 11.07 12.55 23.65
C LEU A 192 12.22 13.06 22.77
N GLY A 193 12.20 12.72 21.49
CA GLY A 193 13.12 13.23 20.49
C GLY A 193 12.44 14.21 19.56
N ARG A 194 13.19 14.79 18.63
CA ARG A 194 12.74 15.83 17.70
C ARG A 194 11.40 15.51 17.03
N GLN A 195 11.25 14.31 16.47
CA GLN A 195 10.03 13.90 15.75
C GLN A 195 8.82 13.78 16.70
N THR A 196 9.02 13.18 17.86
CA THR A 196 7.96 13.04 18.87
C THR A 196 7.49 14.41 19.35
N VAL A 197 8.42 15.32 19.64
CA VAL A 197 8.11 16.70 20.06
C VAL A 197 7.42 17.47 18.94
N ALA A 198 7.86 17.32 17.70
CA ALA A 198 7.20 17.95 16.56
C ALA A 198 5.74 17.46 16.40
N ALA A 199 5.49 16.17 16.56
CA ALA A 199 4.14 15.60 16.50
C ALA A 199 3.26 16.04 17.67
N LEU A 200 3.81 16.14 18.90
CA LEU A 200 3.14 16.69 20.09
C LEU A 200 2.79 18.17 19.93
N ASN A 201 3.62 18.93 19.25
CA ASN A 201 3.43 20.37 19.04
C ASN A 201 2.43 20.73 17.92
N VAL A 202 1.89 19.73 17.20
CA VAL A 202 0.83 20.00 16.22
C VAL A 202 -0.44 20.44 16.97
N PRO A 203 -1.00 21.64 16.70
CA PRO A 203 -2.15 22.17 17.43
C PRO A 203 -3.41 21.30 17.29
N ALA A 204 -4.28 21.32 18.30
CA ALA A 204 -5.55 20.60 18.31
C ALA A 204 -6.43 20.93 17.10
N ALA A 205 -6.51 22.21 16.71
CA ALA A 205 -7.22 22.65 15.53
C ALA A 205 -6.68 22.05 14.22
N THR A 206 -5.36 21.82 14.12
CA THR A 206 -4.78 21.13 12.96
C THR A 206 -5.15 19.66 12.97
N ARG A 207 -5.11 18.99 14.12
CA ARG A 207 -5.55 17.59 14.27
C ARG A 207 -7.05 17.41 13.96
N GLN A 208 -7.87 18.36 14.39
CA GLN A 208 -9.28 18.41 14.04
C GLN A 208 -9.47 18.46 12.51
N ARG A 209 -8.75 19.37 11.81
CA ARG A 209 -8.83 19.47 10.35
C ARG A 209 -8.41 18.17 9.65
N GLN A 210 -7.36 17.48 10.12
CA GLN A 210 -6.95 16.18 9.58
C GLN A 210 -8.06 15.13 9.70
N LEU A 211 -8.73 15.06 10.86
CA LEU A 211 -9.86 14.17 11.09
C LEU A 211 -11.05 14.52 10.19
N ALA A 212 -11.47 15.78 10.18
CA ALA A 212 -12.58 16.26 9.37
C ALA A 212 -12.34 16.03 7.86
N ALA A 213 -11.13 16.36 7.36
CA ALA A 213 -10.77 16.14 5.97
C ALA A 213 -10.73 14.64 5.61
N SER A 214 -10.27 13.79 6.52
CA SER A 214 -10.26 12.33 6.33
C SER A 214 -11.67 11.75 6.32
N ALA A 215 -12.56 12.20 7.21
CA ALA A 215 -13.98 11.80 7.21
C ALA A 215 -14.65 12.27 5.91
N ALA A 216 -14.46 13.53 5.50
CA ALA A 216 -15.01 14.06 4.26
C ALA A 216 -14.59 13.24 3.03
N ARG A 217 -13.36 12.74 3.00
CA ARG A 217 -12.87 11.87 1.90
C ARG A 217 -13.51 10.50 1.85
N GLN A 218 -14.20 10.05 2.90
CA GLN A 218 -14.93 8.78 2.95
C GLN A 218 -16.39 8.93 2.56
N ILE A 219 -16.91 10.14 2.45
CA ILE A 219 -18.28 10.40 2.00
C ILE A 219 -18.43 9.87 0.57
N GLY A 220 -19.47 9.08 0.35
CA GLY A 220 -19.78 8.47 -0.95
C GLY A 220 -18.91 7.25 -1.29
N SER A 221 -18.09 6.75 -0.36
CA SER A 221 -17.40 5.46 -0.54
C SER A 221 -18.43 4.35 -0.69
N ALA A 222 -18.25 3.54 -1.73
CA ALA A 222 -19.04 2.33 -1.99
C ALA A 222 -18.23 1.06 -1.70
N PHE A 223 -17.14 1.18 -0.92
CA PHE A 223 -16.28 0.06 -0.63
C PHE A 223 -17.01 -1.07 0.08
N ALA A 224 -17.12 -2.21 -0.60
CA ALA A 224 -17.76 -3.40 -0.07
C ALA A 224 -16.78 -4.17 0.82
N PHE A 225 -16.86 -3.95 2.12
CA PHE A 225 -16.13 -4.76 3.10
C PHE A 225 -16.53 -6.23 2.98
N GLY A 226 -15.56 -7.12 2.91
CA GLY A 226 -15.77 -8.57 2.95
C GLY A 226 -15.07 -9.16 4.17
N ASP A 227 -15.16 -10.49 4.33
CA ASP A 227 -14.41 -11.18 5.38
C ASP A 227 -12.89 -10.96 5.24
N ARG A 228 -12.44 -10.81 3.99
CA ARG A 228 -11.05 -10.49 3.63
C ARG A 228 -11.03 -9.26 2.72
N TYR A 229 -10.18 -8.30 3.05
CA TYR A 229 -9.96 -7.12 2.22
C TYR A 229 -8.57 -6.53 2.46
N VAL A 230 -8.11 -5.69 1.54
CA VAL A 230 -6.84 -4.99 1.61
C VAL A 230 -7.08 -3.48 1.74
N VAL A 231 -6.36 -2.85 2.67
CA VAL A 231 -6.32 -1.39 2.82
C VAL A 231 -4.92 -0.89 2.57
N VAL A 232 -4.80 0.11 1.71
CA VAL A 232 -3.57 0.90 1.56
C VAL A 232 -3.84 2.30 2.09
N ASN A 233 -3.28 2.64 3.25
CA ASN A 233 -3.33 4.02 3.70
C ASN A 233 -2.11 4.77 3.17
N ILE A 234 -2.33 5.63 2.20
CA ILE A 234 -1.29 6.34 1.45
C ILE A 234 -0.37 7.17 2.38
N PRO A 235 -0.88 8.02 3.31
CA PRO A 235 -0.03 8.80 4.21
C PRO A 235 0.85 7.97 5.14
N SER A 236 0.41 6.77 5.53
CA SER A 236 1.23 5.87 6.35
C SER A 236 2.22 5.06 5.54
N ALA A 237 2.05 5.01 4.21
CA ALA A 237 2.78 4.13 3.32
C ALA A 237 2.80 2.68 3.85
N THR A 238 1.60 2.14 4.13
CA THR A 238 1.36 0.78 4.62
C THR A 238 0.28 0.08 3.81
N VAL A 239 0.38 -1.25 3.73
CA VAL A 239 -0.64 -2.15 3.20
C VAL A 239 -1.08 -3.07 4.33
N GLU A 240 -2.38 -3.18 4.55
CA GLU A 240 -2.98 -4.06 5.55
C GLU A 240 -3.76 -5.16 4.87
N ALA A 241 -3.46 -6.41 5.21
CA ALA A 241 -4.30 -7.57 4.93
C ALA A 241 -5.23 -7.76 6.12
N VAL A 242 -6.54 -7.59 5.88
CA VAL A 242 -7.55 -7.67 6.93
C VAL A 242 -8.40 -8.92 6.73
N GLU A 243 -8.62 -9.66 7.80
CA GLU A 243 -9.47 -10.83 7.82
C GLU A 243 -10.41 -10.77 9.03
N ARG A 244 -11.73 -10.87 8.78
CA ARG A 244 -12.77 -10.80 9.81
C ARG A 244 -12.62 -9.61 10.76
N GLY A 245 -12.26 -8.45 10.19
CA GLY A 245 -12.10 -7.20 10.92
C GLY A 245 -10.78 -7.04 11.69
N VAL A 246 -9.85 -7.98 11.54
CA VAL A 246 -8.53 -7.96 12.19
C VAL A 246 -7.41 -7.86 11.15
N VAL A 247 -6.42 -7.01 11.39
CA VAL A 247 -5.22 -6.95 10.56
C VAL A 247 -4.37 -8.19 10.84
N VAL A 248 -4.38 -9.15 9.91
CA VAL A 248 -3.56 -10.37 10.01
C VAL A 248 -2.12 -10.15 9.57
N ARG A 249 -1.89 -9.16 8.69
CA ARG A 249 -0.56 -8.73 8.23
C ARG A 249 -0.56 -7.24 7.91
N ARG A 250 0.50 -6.56 8.25
CA ARG A 250 0.76 -5.17 7.85
C ARG A 250 2.13 -5.05 7.22
N TYR A 251 2.18 -4.50 6.02
CA TYR A 251 3.38 -4.40 5.21
C TYR A 251 3.81 -2.94 5.04
N VAL A 252 5.12 -2.71 5.04
CA VAL A 252 5.70 -1.45 4.59
C VAL A 252 5.47 -1.29 3.10
N ALA A 253 5.10 -0.09 2.68
CA ALA A 253 4.93 0.22 1.28
C ALA A 253 5.75 1.45 0.85
N VAL A 254 5.93 1.60 -0.46
CA VAL A 254 6.40 2.84 -1.10
C VAL A 254 5.30 3.32 -2.03
N VAL A 255 4.80 4.52 -1.78
CA VAL A 255 3.72 5.16 -2.54
C VAL A 255 4.23 6.27 -3.44
N GLY A 256 3.35 6.89 -4.21
CA GLY A 256 3.68 7.96 -5.13
C GLY A 256 4.30 9.18 -4.45
N LYS A 257 5.23 9.83 -5.15
CA LYS A 257 5.74 11.14 -4.75
C LYS A 257 4.68 12.23 -4.99
N PRO A 258 4.78 13.43 -4.36
CA PRO A 258 3.74 14.45 -4.45
C PRO A 258 3.32 14.84 -5.87
N ASP A 259 4.28 14.95 -6.81
CA ASP A 259 4.02 15.26 -8.24
C ASP A 259 3.52 14.05 -9.05
N LYS A 260 3.48 12.85 -8.46
CA LYS A 260 3.02 11.57 -9.01
C LYS A 260 2.24 10.79 -7.95
N ALA A 261 1.27 11.44 -7.37
CA ALA A 261 0.51 10.91 -6.25
C ALA A 261 -0.15 9.56 -6.55
N THR A 262 -0.13 8.66 -5.58
CA THR A 262 -0.97 7.47 -5.60
C THR A 262 -2.43 7.92 -5.46
N PRO A 263 -3.32 7.55 -6.40
CA PRO A 263 -4.73 7.94 -6.32
C PRO A 263 -5.47 7.13 -5.25
N ARG A 264 -6.54 7.71 -4.72
CA ARG A 264 -7.55 6.96 -3.96
C ARG A 264 -8.33 6.11 -4.95
N ILE A 265 -8.51 4.84 -4.66
CA ILE A 265 -9.24 3.89 -5.50
C ILE A 265 -9.98 2.86 -4.65
N GLU A 266 -11.07 2.35 -5.20
CA GLU A 266 -11.76 1.16 -4.74
C GLU A 266 -11.79 0.18 -5.91
N ALA A 267 -11.29 -1.04 -5.67
CA ALA A 267 -11.14 -2.05 -6.72
C ALA A 267 -11.25 -3.46 -6.13
N ARG A 268 -11.03 -4.46 -6.95
CA ARG A 268 -10.86 -5.86 -6.53
C ARG A 268 -9.54 -6.38 -7.06
N ILE A 269 -8.79 -7.07 -6.22
CA ILE A 269 -7.64 -7.84 -6.63
C ILE A 269 -8.15 -9.08 -7.35
N THR A 270 -7.70 -9.26 -8.59
CA THR A 270 -8.15 -10.32 -9.48
C THR A 270 -7.08 -11.38 -9.72
N ASP A 271 -5.81 -10.94 -9.80
CA ASP A 271 -4.70 -11.79 -10.24
C ASP A 271 -3.41 -11.48 -9.46
N VAL A 272 -2.59 -12.50 -9.29
CA VAL A 272 -1.18 -12.39 -8.88
C VAL A 272 -0.33 -12.84 -10.05
N ASN A 273 0.61 -11.99 -10.48
CA ASN A 273 1.54 -12.32 -11.55
C ASN A 273 2.93 -12.58 -10.94
N LEU A 274 3.48 -13.76 -11.17
CA LEU A 274 4.85 -14.12 -10.85
C LEU A 274 5.75 -13.88 -12.06
N ASN A 275 6.96 -13.39 -11.84
CA ASN A 275 7.90 -12.99 -12.88
C ASN A 275 7.26 -12.08 -13.95
N PRO A 276 6.65 -10.95 -13.57
CA PRO A 276 5.94 -10.10 -14.51
C PRO A 276 6.89 -9.46 -15.51
N THR A 277 6.42 -9.25 -16.74
CA THR A 277 7.02 -8.27 -17.66
C THR A 277 6.41 -6.90 -17.37
N TRP A 278 7.16 -5.83 -17.63
CA TRP A 278 6.67 -4.47 -17.43
C TRP A 278 6.55 -3.71 -18.74
N THR A 279 5.33 -3.40 -19.14
CA THR A 279 5.06 -2.47 -20.24
C THR A 279 5.18 -1.05 -19.71
N LEU A 280 6.10 -0.28 -20.28
CA LEU A 280 6.41 1.06 -19.80
C LEU A 280 5.30 2.04 -20.20
N PRO A 281 4.77 2.82 -19.24
CA PRO A 281 3.84 3.91 -19.56
C PRO A 281 4.48 4.97 -20.47
N VAL A 282 3.69 5.54 -21.39
CA VAL A 282 4.12 6.59 -22.31
C VAL A 282 4.77 7.78 -21.58
N SER A 283 4.25 8.13 -20.41
CA SER A 283 4.81 9.21 -19.59
C SER A 283 6.23 8.93 -19.09
N ILE A 284 6.55 7.67 -18.79
CA ILE A 284 7.90 7.23 -18.41
C ILE A 284 8.80 7.20 -19.64
N ILE A 285 8.29 6.69 -20.76
CA ILE A 285 9.06 6.69 -22.03
C ILE A 285 9.51 8.10 -22.35
N LYS A 286 8.59 9.07 -22.36
CA LYS A 286 8.89 10.47 -22.69
C LYS A 286 9.82 11.14 -21.69
N LYS A 287 9.55 10.99 -20.38
CA LYS A 287 10.25 11.75 -19.34
C LYS A 287 11.56 11.12 -18.87
N GLU A 288 11.72 9.80 -19.04
CA GLU A 288 12.87 9.09 -18.49
C GLU A 288 13.66 8.33 -19.55
N ILE A 289 12.99 7.52 -20.40
CA ILE A 289 13.70 6.64 -21.33
C ILE A 289 14.33 7.43 -22.47
N ILE A 290 13.59 8.29 -23.14
CA ILE A 290 14.12 9.11 -24.24
C ILE A 290 15.34 9.94 -23.79
N PRO A 291 15.31 10.68 -22.66
CA PRO A 291 16.49 11.39 -22.18
C PRO A 291 17.68 10.49 -21.85
N LYS A 292 17.44 9.27 -21.36
CA LYS A 292 18.50 8.30 -21.07
C LYS A 292 19.12 7.76 -22.35
N MET A 293 18.31 7.37 -23.33
CA MET A 293 18.78 6.87 -24.62
C MET A 293 19.61 7.90 -25.40
N ARG A 294 19.28 9.19 -25.29
CA ARG A 294 20.09 10.28 -25.87
C ARG A 294 21.51 10.35 -25.30
N LYS A 295 21.68 9.97 -24.03
CA LYS A 295 22.96 10.02 -23.33
C LYS A 295 23.71 8.68 -23.43
N ASP A 296 23.02 7.60 -23.56
CA ASP A 296 23.51 6.25 -23.43
C ASP A 296 22.68 5.28 -24.29
N PRO A 297 23.11 5.06 -25.54
CA PRO A 297 22.42 4.17 -26.47
C PRO A 297 22.30 2.71 -25.99
N GLY A 298 23.18 2.26 -25.09
CA GLY A 298 23.14 0.90 -24.51
C GLY A 298 22.16 0.72 -23.37
N TYR A 299 21.45 1.78 -22.95
CA TYR A 299 20.58 1.76 -21.77
C TYR A 299 19.50 0.66 -21.86
N LEU A 300 18.76 0.56 -22.97
CA LEU A 300 17.67 -0.42 -23.11
C LEU A 300 18.17 -1.86 -23.02
N ALA A 301 19.32 -2.17 -23.63
CA ALA A 301 19.89 -3.50 -23.58
C ALA A 301 20.28 -3.91 -22.15
N ARG A 302 20.91 -3.01 -21.40
CA ARG A 302 21.27 -3.27 -20.00
C ARG A 302 20.06 -3.46 -19.10
N GLU A 303 19.02 -2.70 -19.31
CA GLU A 303 17.76 -2.80 -18.56
C GLU A 303 16.83 -3.89 -19.10
N ARG A 304 17.25 -4.63 -20.14
CA ARG A 304 16.44 -5.68 -20.81
C ARG A 304 15.06 -5.17 -21.25
N ILE A 305 15.06 -3.96 -21.84
CA ILE A 305 13.86 -3.33 -22.39
C ILE A 305 13.86 -3.53 -23.90
N ARG A 306 12.85 -4.24 -24.40
CA ARG A 306 12.62 -4.44 -25.83
C ARG A 306 11.65 -3.40 -26.37
N ILE A 307 11.84 -3.01 -27.62
CA ILE A 307 10.92 -2.14 -28.37
C ILE A 307 10.06 -3.03 -29.25
N LEU A 308 8.76 -2.92 -29.11
CA LEU A 308 7.79 -3.69 -29.86
C LEU A 308 7.03 -2.76 -30.80
N GLY A 309 7.10 -3.04 -32.08
CA GLY A 309 6.32 -2.41 -33.14
C GLY A 309 4.92 -3.00 -33.28
N PRO A 310 4.20 -2.60 -34.33
CA PRO A 310 2.90 -3.18 -34.69
C PRO A 310 3.00 -4.70 -34.84
N GLY A 311 2.03 -5.42 -34.31
CA GLY A 311 2.03 -6.89 -34.33
C GLY A 311 3.01 -7.57 -33.35
N GLY A 312 3.70 -6.80 -32.50
CA GLY A 312 4.64 -7.33 -31.49
C GLY A 312 6.03 -7.68 -32.05
N THR A 313 6.35 -7.26 -33.25
CA THR A 313 7.69 -7.44 -33.84
C THR A 313 8.72 -6.61 -33.09
N GLU A 314 9.88 -7.19 -32.81
CA GLU A 314 10.96 -6.47 -32.13
C GLU A 314 11.62 -5.45 -33.09
N VAL A 315 11.86 -4.25 -32.61
CA VAL A 315 12.45 -3.14 -33.33
C VAL A 315 13.82 -2.82 -32.76
N ASP A 316 14.83 -2.70 -33.63
CA ASP A 316 16.16 -2.32 -33.19
C ASP A 316 16.17 -0.88 -32.65
N PRO A 317 16.73 -0.64 -31.44
CA PRO A 317 16.84 0.70 -30.86
C PRO A 317 17.55 1.72 -31.78
N THR A 318 18.44 1.28 -32.66
CA THR A 318 19.16 2.16 -33.61
C THR A 318 18.26 2.68 -34.73
N ALA A 319 17.14 2.02 -35.02
CA ALA A 319 16.15 2.46 -36.00
C ALA A 319 15.23 3.58 -35.45
N ILE A 320 15.34 3.93 -34.17
CA ILE A 320 14.49 4.93 -33.53
C ILE A 320 15.22 6.28 -33.44
N ASP A 321 14.53 7.33 -33.86
CA ASP A 321 14.99 8.71 -33.63
C ASP A 321 14.72 9.13 -32.15
N TRP A 322 15.74 8.98 -31.32
CA TRP A 322 15.69 9.38 -29.89
C TRP A 322 15.80 10.90 -29.68
N ALA A 323 16.11 11.68 -30.72
CA ALA A 323 16.07 13.13 -30.65
C ALA A 323 14.64 13.68 -30.63
N SER A 324 13.69 12.89 -31.06
CA SER A 324 12.25 13.19 -31.04
C SER A 324 11.49 12.37 -30.01
N GLU A 325 10.20 12.65 -29.84
CA GLU A 325 9.29 11.84 -29.01
C GLU A 325 8.69 10.62 -29.74
N LYS A 326 9.11 10.34 -30.97
CA LYS A 326 8.55 9.25 -31.78
C LYS A 326 8.70 7.88 -31.16
N ALA A 327 9.73 7.68 -30.32
CA ALA A 327 9.90 6.46 -29.53
C ALA A 327 8.69 6.15 -28.62
N ALA A 328 7.91 7.17 -28.23
CA ALA A 328 6.70 6.97 -27.42
C ALA A 328 5.52 6.34 -28.18
N ASN A 329 5.63 6.19 -29.52
CA ASN A 329 4.64 5.50 -30.34
C ASN A 329 4.85 3.98 -30.36
N TYR A 330 5.95 3.49 -29.81
CA TYR A 330 6.26 2.06 -29.68
C TYR A 330 5.89 1.56 -28.29
N THR A 331 5.64 0.27 -28.19
CA THR A 331 5.49 -0.39 -26.88
C THR A 331 6.88 -0.79 -26.40
N LEU A 332 7.34 -0.18 -25.31
CA LEU A 332 8.54 -0.60 -24.61
C LEU A 332 8.17 -1.57 -23.51
N ARG A 333 8.82 -2.73 -23.46
CA ARG A 333 8.55 -3.79 -22.49
C ARG A 333 9.83 -4.31 -21.85
N GLN A 334 9.95 -4.17 -20.56
CA GLN A 334 11.03 -4.76 -19.76
C GLN A 334 10.72 -6.24 -19.51
N ASP A 335 11.69 -7.11 -19.75
CA ASP A 335 11.55 -8.54 -19.50
C ASP A 335 11.55 -8.88 -18.01
N SER A 336 11.03 -10.06 -17.66
CA SER A 336 11.07 -10.58 -16.30
C SER A 336 12.50 -10.75 -15.79
N GLY A 337 12.68 -10.71 -14.47
CA GLY A 337 13.96 -10.95 -13.82
C GLY A 337 14.19 -10.06 -12.61
N LEU A 338 15.33 -10.27 -11.93
CA LEU A 338 15.67 -9.59 -10.66
C LEU A 338 15.76 -8.07 -10.79
N ASP A 339 16.11 -7.56 -11.99
CA ASP A 339 16.24 -6.12 -12.28
C ASP A 339 14.96 -5.49 -12.80
N ASN A 340 13.90 -6.29 -13.02
CA ASN A 340 12.62 -5.76 -13.49
C ASN A 340 12.07 -4.73 -12.49
N SER A 341 11.61 -3.60 -12.98
CA SER A 341 11.09 -2.49 -12.15
C SER A 341 9.90 -2.89 -11.28
N LEU A 342 9.14 -3.92 -11.69
CA LEU A 342 8.06 -4.51 -10.90
C LEU A 342 8.53 -5.59 -9.93
N GLY A 343 9.84 -5.91 -9.91
CA GLY A 343 10.37 -7.03 -9.16
C GLY A 343 9.80 -8.37 -9.63
N GLN A 344 9.60 -9.29 -8.71
CA GLN A 344 9.21 -10.67 -8.99
C GLN A 344 7.71 -10.95 -8.87
N VAL A 345 6.95 -10.01 -8.29
CA VAL A 345 5.49 -10.17 -8.07
C VAL A 345 4.77 -8.89 -8.42
N ARG A 346 3.67 -9.01 -9.16
CA ARG A 346 2.69 -7.95 -9.39
C ARG A 346 1.32 -8.47 -8.95
N ILE A 347 0.53 -7.60 -8.31
CA ILE A 347 -0.83 -7.87 -7.83
C ILE A 347 -1.75 -6.96 -8.62
N ASP A 348 -2.58 -7.55 -9.46
CA ASP A 348 -3.48 -6.84 -10.35
C ASP A 348 -4.84 -6.55 -9.71
N MET A 349 -5.31 -5.35 -9.95
CA MET A 349 -6.57 -4.82 -9.45
C MET A 349 -7.13 -3.84 -10.49
N PRO A 350 -7.84 -4.31 -11.51
CA PRO A 350 -8.31 -3.49 -12.62
C PRO A 350 -9.03 -2.23 -12.13
N ASN A 351 -8.55 -1.06 -12.57
CA ASN A 351 -9.09 0.25 -12.21
C ASN A 351 -8.78 1.29 -13.31
N LYS A 352 -9.52 2.41 -13.31
CA LYS A 352 -9.41 3.47 -14.32
C LYS A 352 -8.06 4.20 -14.31
N GLN A 353 -7.34 4.18 -13.19
CA GLN A 353 -6.05 4.84 -13.01
C GLN A 353 -4.86 3.94 -13.38
N ALA A 354 -5.11 2.69 -13.78
CA ALA A 354 -4.11 1.68 -14.10
C ALA A 354 -3.03 1.51 -13.01
N VAL A 355 -3.43 1.63 -11.74
CA VAL A 355 -2.55 1.43 -10.57
C VAL A 355 -2.64 -0.01 -10.11
N TYR A 356 -1.52 -0.54 -9.64
CA TYR A 356 -1.39 -1.89 -9.09
C TYR A 356 -0.39 -1.92 -7.93
N MET A 357 -0.37 -3.01 -7.19
CA MET A 357 0.66 -3.27 -6.18
C MET A 357 1.74 -4.18 -6.78
N HIS A 358 3.00 -4.01 -6.37
CA HIS A 358 4.08 -4.81 -6.92
C HIS A 358 5.32 -4.84 -6.04
N ASP A 359 6.23 -5.71 -6.39
CA ASP A 359 7.58 -5.79 -5.85
C ASP A 359 8.49 -4.67 -6.41
N THR A 360 9.76 -4.67 -6.03
CA THR A 360 10.79 -3.76 -6.57
C THR A 360 12.20 -4.32 -6.34
N PRO A 361 13.14 -4.15 -7.27
CA PRO A 361 14.55 -4.43 -7.02
C PRO A 361 15.17 -3.46 -6.01
N SER A 362 14.60 -2.26 -5.86
CA SER A 362 15.10 -1.22 -4.93
C SER A 362 14.63 -1.46 -3.50
N LYS A 363 15.00 -2.60 -2.91
CA LYS A 363 14.55 -3.03 -1.57
C LYS A 363 14.95 -2.07 -0.45
N SER A 364 16.06 -1.34 -0.59
CA SER A 364 16.52 -0.36 0.41
C SER A 364 15.53 0.79 0.66
N LEU A 365 14.59 1.02 -0.26
CA LEU A 365 13.53 2.02 -0.07
C LEU A 365 12.61 1.68 1.10
N PHE A 366 12.43 0.40 1.40
CA PHE A 366 11.56 -0.04 2.50
C PHE A 366 12.13 0.25 3.90
N ALA A 367 13.45 0.43 4.01
CA ALA A 367 14.11 0.82 5.26
C ALA A 367 14.01 2.31 5.54
N ARG A 368 13.66 3.11 4.53
CA ARG A 368 13.63 4.57 4.66
C ARG A 368 12.43 5.02 5.49
N GLU A 369 12.61 6.11 6.19
CA GLU A 369 11.55 6.80 6.91
C GLU A 369 10.56 7.46 5.94
N VAL A 370 11.08 8.18 4.94
CA VAL A 370 10.28 8.75 3.85
C VAL A 370 10.14 7.72 2.73
N ARG A 371 8.91 7.35 2.41
CA ARG A 371 8.60 6.28 1.43
C ARG A 371 7.66 6.75 0.31
N PHE A 372 7.83 7.99 -0.13
CA PHE A 372 7.02 8.64 -1.18
C PHE A 372 7.88 8.81 -2.44
N HIS A 373 8.13 7.69 -3.15
CA HIS A 373 9.12 7.63 -4.23
C HIS A 373 8.62 6.99 -5.53
N SER A 374 7.39 6.44 -5.56
CA SER A 374 6.87 5.79 -6.77
C SER A 374 6.24 6.81 -7.75
N HIS A 375 5.81 6.31 -8.92
CA HIS A 375 5.08 7.07 -9.92
C HIS A 375 3.56 6.85 -9.83
N GLY A 376 3.05 6.45 -8.66
CA GLY A 376 1.64 6.24 -8.39
C GLY A 376 1.30 4.80 -7.99
N CYS A 377 1.95 3.78 -8.54
CA CYS A 377 1.80 2.39 -8.10
C CYS A 377 2.40 2.18 -6.71
N VAL A 378 1.96 1.14 -6.01
CA VAL A 378 2.35 0.85 -4.63
C VAL A 378 3.34 -0.30 -4.60
N ARG A 379 4.60 -0.03 -4.18
CA ARG A 379 5.58 -1.08 -3.94
C ARG A 379 5.36 -1.65 -2.54
N VAL A 380 5.35 -2.98 -2.42
CA VAL A 380 5.05 -3.66 -1.15
C VAL A 380 6.27 -4.45 -0.69
N ALA A 381 6.70 -4.22 0.55
CA ALA A 381 7.69 -5.08 1.17
C ALA A 381 7.08 -6.47 1.43
N GLN A 382 7.91 -7.52 1.40
CA GLN A 382 7.45 -8.90 1.65
C GLN A 382 6.22 -9.27 0.80
N VAL A 383 6.14 -8.76 -0.43
CA VAL A 383 5.00 -8.92 -1.33
C VAL A 383 4.65 -10.39 -1.62
N LYS A 384 5.61 -11.31 -1.50
CA LYS A 384 5.40 -12.75 -1.66
C LYS A 384 4.52 -13.32 -0.54
N GLU A 385 4.67 -12.83 0.69
CA GLU A 385 3.79 -13.20 1.81
C GLU A 385 2.36 -12.68 1.57
N LEU A 386 2.22 -11.44 1.07
CA LEU A 386 0.92 -10.90 0.69
C LEU A 386 0.31 -11.74 -0.45
N ALA A 387 1.11 -12.10 -1.46
CA ALA A 387 0.65 -12.94 -2.57
C ALA A 387 0.15 -14.32 -2.08
N GLY A 388 0.89 -14.97 -1.18
CA GLY A 388 0.46 -16.23 -0.58
C GLY A 388 -0.89 -16.09 0.14
N TRP A 389 -1.05 -15.05 0.96
CA TRP A 389 -2.32 -14.78 1.63
C TRP A 389 -3.45 -14.51 0.63
N LEU A 390 -3.22 -13.74 -0.45
CA LEU A 390 -4.21 -13.49 -1.49
C LEU A 390 -4.65 -14.76 -2.21
N LEU A 391 -3.72 -15.68 -2.43
CA LEU A 391 -3.93 -16.93 -3.17
C LEU A 391 -4.53 -18.06 -2.33
N GLU A 392 -4.76 -17.87 -1.03
CA GLU A 392 -5.43 -18.86 -0.20
C GLU A 392 -6.78 -19.29 -0.82
N GLY A 393 -6.98 -20.60 -0.93
CA GLY A 393 -8.14 -21.19 -1.61
C GLY A 393 -8.06 -21.23 -3.14
N THR A 394 -6.97 -20.72 -3.73
CA THR A 394 -6.69 -20.88 -5.16
C THR A 394 -5.88 -22.17 -5.37
N PRO A 395 -6.27 -23.06 -6.31
CA PRO A 395 -5.52 -24.27 -6.62
C PRO A 395 -4.07 -23.98 -6.96
N GLY A 396 -3.15 -24.71 -6.35
CA GLY A 396 -1.71 -24.59 -6.57
C GLY A 396 -1.22 -25.36 -7.80
N PRO A 397 0.09 -25.33 -8.06
CA PRO A 397 0.67 -25.96 -9.27
C PRO A 397 0.55 -27.49 -9.29
N GLY A 398 0.34 -28.14 -8.15
CA GLY A 398 0.11 -29.60 -8.03
C GLY A 398 -1.34 -30.03 -8.26
N GLY A 399 -2.23 -29.14 -8.72
CA GLY A 399 -3.64 -29.43 -8.98
C GLY A 399 -4.59 -28.99 -7.86
N PRO A 400 -5.87 -29.39 -7.89
CA PRO A 400 -6.93 -28.85 -7.02
C PRO A 400 -6.70 -29.05 -5.52
N ALA A 401 -5.94 -30.07 -5.13
CA ALA A 401 -5.63 -30.36 -3.72
C ALA A 401 -4.37 -29.63 -3.22
N SER A 402 -3.61 -28.99 -4.10
CA SER A 402 -2.43 -28.19 -3.73
C SER A 402 -2.80 -26.73 -3.46
N THR A 403 -1.91 -26.02 -2.76
CA THR A 403 -2.09 -24.60 -2.40
C THR A 403 -0.90 -23.79 -2.90
N TRP A 404 -1.07 -22.46 -2.97
CA TRP A 404 0.00 -21.51 -3.20
C TRP A 404 0.58 -21.05 -1.86
N GLY A 405 1.57 -21.78 -1.35
CA GLY A 405 2.35 -21.35 -0.19
C GLY A 405 3.65 -20.61 -0.58
N PRO A 406 4.44 -20.21 0.41
CA PRO A 406 5.72 -19.54 0.16
C PRO A 406 6.68 -20.36 -0.71
N MET A 407 6.71 -21.69 -0.54
CA MET A 407 7.59 -22.57 -1.28
C MET A 407 7.20 -22.67 -2.76
N GLU A 408 5.92 -22.83 -3.07
CA GLU A 408 5.40 -22.89 -4.43
C GLU A 408 5.65 -21.58 -5.18
N ILE A 409 5.45 -20.45 -4.51
CA ILE A 409 5.73 -19.09 -5.05
C ILE A 409 7.22 -18.96 -5.36
N GLU A 410 8.11 -19.31 -4.41
CA GLU A 410 9.57 -19.19 -4.60
C GLU A 410 10.06 -20.14 -5.68
N THR A 411 9.56 -21.38 -5.71
CA THR A 411 9.91 -22.39 -6.73
C THR A 411 9.56 -21.89 -8.12
N HIS A 412 8.36 -21.33 -8.30
CA HIS A 412 7.97 -20.79 -9.60
C HIS A 412 8.77 -19.53 -9.95
N ILE A 413 9.03 -18.64 -9.00
CA ILE A 413 9.86 -17.45 -9.23
C ILE A 413 11.26 -17.85 -9.71
N ALA A 414 11.82 -18.92 -9.17
CA ALA A 414 13.14 -19.42 -9.57
C ALA A 414 13.21 -19.90 -11.03
N THR A 415 12.09 -20.28 -11.65
CA THR A 415 12.06 -20.64 -13.09
C THR A 415 12.26 -19.42 -14.00
N ASN A 416 12.07 -18.21 -13.49
CA ASN A 416 12.03 -16.96 -14.24
C ASN A 416 10.93 -16.92 -15.34
N GLU A 417 10.04 -17.91 -15.38
CA GLU A 417 8.92 -17.95 -16.29
C GLU A 417 7.76 -17.11 -15.74
N ARG A 418 7.11 -16.33 -16.63
CA ARG A 418 5.94 -15.57 -16.25
C ARG A 418 4.75 -16.48 -15.99
N LEU A 419 4.07 -16.27 -14.88
CA LEU A 419 2.81 -16.94 -14.55
C LEU A 419 1.79 -15.93 -14.04
N ASP A 420 0.61 -15.93 -14.64
CA ASP A 420 -0.53 -15.13 -14.21
C ASP A 420 -1.53 -16.05 -13.49
N ILE A 421 -1.71 -15.85 -12.17
CA ILE A 421 -2.55 -16.69 -11.31
C ILE A 421 -3.81 -15.92 -10.98
N LYS A 422 -4.93 -16.36 -11.50
CA LYS A 422 -6.23 -15.78 -11.18
C LYS A 422 -6.71 -16.25 -9.80
N LEU A 423 -7.11 -15.31 -8.94
CA LEU A 423 -7.64 -15.63 -7.62
C LEU A 423 -8.96 -16.43 -7.75
N ALA A 424 -9.10 -17.50 -6.98
CA ALA A 424 -10.37 -18.23 -6.88
C ALA A 424 -11.51 -17.31 -6.36
N LYS A 425 -11.19 -16.40 -5.45
CA LYS A 425 -12.10 -15.36 -4.94
C LYS A 425 -11.44 -14.01 -4.99
N GLN A 426 -12.00 -13.08 -5.74
CA GLN A 426 -11.52 -11.70 -5.80
C GLN A 426 -11.60 -11.03 -4.43
N ILE A 427 -10.55 -10.29 -4.04
CA ILE A 427 -10.45 -9.65 -2.74
C ILE A 427 -10.64 -8.13 -2.91
N PRO A 428 -11.59 -7.50 -2.19
CA PRO A 428 -11.75 -6.06 -2.19
C PRO A 428 -10.46 -5.36 -1.75
N VAL A 429 -10.12 -4.27 -2.41
CA VAL A 429 -8.98 -3.42 -2.06
C VAL A 429 -9.36 -1.96 -2.18
N THR A 430 -8.93 -1.17 -1.20
CA THR A 430 -9.09 0.28 -1.25
C THR A 430 -7.78 1.00 -0.91
N PHE A 431 -7.50 2.06 -1.67
CA PHE A 431 -6.44 3.01 -1.35
C PHE A 431 -7.09 4.25 -0.78
N VAL A 432 -6.81 4.53 0.47
CA VAL A 432 -7.35 5.66 1.21
C VAL A 432 -6.27 6.69 1.53
N TYR A 433 -6.70 7.92 1.78
CA TYR A 433 -5.82 8.99 2.22
C TYR A 433 -6.33 9.53 3.56
N LEU A 434 -5.94 8.85 4.64
CA LEU A 434 -6.37 9.16 5.99
C LEU A 434 -5.18 9.72 6.78
N THR A 435 -5.14 11.04 6.91
CA THR A 435 -4.15 11.78 7.71
C THR A 435 -4.54 11.86 9.18
N GLY A 436 -5.84 11.79 9.47
CA GLY A 436 -6.40 11.60 10.81
C GLY A 436 -7.56 10.62 10.73
N TYR A 437 -7.60 9.61 11.59
CA TYR A 437 -8.71 8.68 11.69
C TYR A 437 -8.85 8.15 13.11
N ALA A 438 -10.03 7.68 13.46
CA ALA A 438 -10.29 7.06 14.74
C ALA A 438 -10.55 5.57 14.58
N THR A 439 -10.18 4.82 15.61
CA THR A 439 -10.40 3.38 15.74
C THR A 439 -11.48 3.10 16.80
N PRO A 440 -12.13 1.92 16.78
CA PRO A 440 -13.22 1.60 17.71
C PRO A 440 -12.87 1.67 19.19
N ASP A 441 -11.57 1.59 19.55
CA ASP A 441 -11.07 1.78 20.91
C ASP A 441 -11.07 3.25 21.38
N GLY A 442 -11.62 4.17 20.56
CA GLY A 442 -11.73 5.59 20.88
C GLY A 442 -10.42 6.36 20.76
N ARG A 443 -9.44 5.85 20.03
CA ARG A 443 -8.15 6.51 19.79
C ARG A 443 -8.09 7.18 18.43
N ALA A 444 -7.44 8.34 18.39
CA ALA A 444 -7.14 9.03 17.13
C ALA A 444 -5.73 8.71 16.65
N HIS A 445 -5.60 8.44 15.37
CA HIS A 445 -4.34 8.17 14.69
C HIS A 445 -4.05 9.28 13.69
N PHE A 446 -2.77 9.67 13.56
CA PHE A 446 -2.38 10.77 12.68
C PHE A 446 -1.19 10.41 11.81
N ARG A 447 -1.16 10.97 10.60
CA ARG A 447 -0.06 10.88 9.63
C ARG A 447 0.13 12.25 9.00
N ASP A 448 1.32 12.49 8.45
CA ASP A 448 1.59 13.73 7.75
C ASP A 448 0.78 13.83 6.46
N ASP A 449 0.36 15.04 6.12
CA ASP A 449 -0.31 15.35 4.86
C ASP A 449 0.72 15.49 3.73
N ILE A 450 1.21 14.34 3.25
CA ILE A 450 2.31 14.25 2.28
C ILE A 450 2.00 14.84 0.91
N TYR A 451 0.71 14.99 0.57
CA TYR A 451 0.26 15.57 -0.70
C TYR A 451 -0.33 16.97 -0.55
N GLY A 452 -0.41 17.50 0.69
CA GLY A 452 -0.92 18.84 0.97
C GLY A 452 -2.42 19.00 0.65
N ILE A 453 -3.22 17.96 0.84
CA ILE A 453 -4.64 17.95 0.48
C ILE A 453 -5.60 18.09 1.67
N ASP A 454 -5.08 18.32 2.87
CA ASP A 454 -5.86 18.66 4.07
C ASP A 454 -6.12 20.17 4.19
N SER A 455 -5.86 20.94 3.15
CA SER A 455 -6.16 22.38 3.12
C SER A 455 -7.58 22.65 3.60
N PRO A 456 -7.87 23.80 4.24
CA PRO A 456 -9.22 24.10 4.70
C PRO A 456 -10.15 23.99 3.50
N MET A 457 -10.89 22.88 3.45
CA MET A 457 -12.04 22.78 2.56
C MET A 457 -12.97 23.93 2.90
N ALA A 458 -13.57 24.54 1.88
CA ALA A 458 -14.72 25.41 2.07
C ALA A 458 -15.67 24.76 3.09
N PRO A 459 -16.27 25.53 4.00
CA PRO A 459 -17.09 24.98 5.08
C PRO A 459 -18.01 23.89 4.53
N MET A 460 -17.96 22.70 5.17
CA MET A 460 -18.85 21.62 4.82
C MET A 460 -20.27 22.19 4.83
N PRO A 461 -21.09 21.95 3.80
CA PRO A 461 -22.48 22.34 3.89
C PRO A 461 -23.03 21.69 5.16
N ASP A 462 -23.61 22.52 6.00
CA ASP A 462 -24.21 22.11 7.27
C ASP A 462 -25.05 20.86 7.05
N VAL A 463 -24.62 19.72 7.58
CA VAL A 463 -25.39 18.46 7.57
C VAL A 463 -26.43 18.51 8.70
N THR A 464 -26.88 19.71 9.02
CA THR A 464 -28.04 19.94 9.87
C THR A 464 -29.27 19.75 8.99
N THR A 465 -29.83 18.56 9.12
CA THR A 465 -31.26 18.30 8.89
C THR A 465 -31.76 18.26 7.43
N THR A 466 -31.54 17.14 6.78
CA THR A 466 -32.49 16.70 5.77
C THR A 466 -33.81 16.32 6.45
N GLY A 467 -34.68 17.28 6.62
CA GLY A 467 -35.98 17.10 7.28
C GLY A 467 -36.95 18.26 7.09
N SER A 468 -36.78 19.08 6.04
CA SER A 468 -37.81 20.04 5.66
C SER A 468 -37.82 20.19 4.13
N ILE A 469 -38.79 19.53 3.51
CA ILE A 469 -39.18 19.83 2.13
C ILE A 469 -39.91 21.17 2.17
N GLY A 470 -39.20 22.27 2.07
CA GLY A 470 -39.74 23.58 1.78
C GLY A 470 -40.26 23.62 0.35
N PRO A 471 -41.34 24.40 0.06
CA PRO A 471 -41.96 24.38 -1.26
C PRO A 471 -40.96 24.87 -2.33
N ARG A 472 -40.77 24.08 -3.38
CA ARG A 472 -40.04 24.43 -4.59
C ARG A 472 -40.55 25.77 -5.11
N LYS A 473 -39.74 26.83 -5.12
CA LYS A 473 -40.00 28.00 -5.95
C LYS A 473 -40.02 27.56 -7.41
N ALA A 474 -41.09 27.86 -8.09
CA ALA A 474 -41.27 27.65 -9.52
C ALA A 474 -40.13 28.32 -10.29
N PRO A 475 -39.68 27.78 -11.43
CA PRO A 475 -38.64 28.40 -12.27
C PRO A 475 -39.13 29.78 -12.71
N VAL A 476 -38.29 30.79 -12.53
CA VAL A 476 -38.49 32.12 -13.10
C VAL A 476 -38.44 31.96 -14.62
N GLU A 477 -39.58 32.22 -15.27
CA GLU A 477 -39.70 32.26 -16.71
C GLU A 477 -38.86 33.40 -17.25
N THR A 478 -37.74 33.07 -17.88
CA THR A 478 -36.89 34.04 -18.56
C THR A 478 -37.59 34.45 -19.86
N ALA A 479 -37.85 35.74 -20.00
CA ALA A 479 -38.43 36.37 -21.18
C ALA A 479 -37.71 35.95 -22.47
N PRO A 480 -38.47 35.81 -23.59
CA PRO A 480 -37.92 35.32 -24.85
C PRO A 480 -36.90 36.32 -25.44
N ALA A 481 -35.74 35.80 -25.80
CA ALA A 481 -34.69 36.56 -26.49
C ALA A 481 -35.20 36.98 -27.89
N LYS A 482 -35.00 38.26 -28.24
CA LYS A 482 -35.27 38.81 -29.59
C LYS A 482 -34.57 37.99 -30.68
N PRO A 483 -35.25 37.72 -31.82
CA PRO A 483 -34.63 37.00 -32.90
C PRO A 483 -33.51 37.83 -33.57
N MET A 484 -32.32 37.24 -33.66
CA MET A 484 -31.19 37.77 -34.37
C MET A 484 -31.38 37.51 -35.89
N ALA A 485 -31.28 38.54 -36.73
CA ALA A 485 -31.40 38.45 -38.19
C ALA A 485 -30.32 37.53 -38.80
N PRO A 486 -30.64 36.78 -39.84
CA PRO A 486 -29.69 35.85 -40.48
C PRO A 486 -28.58 36.60 -41.20
N LYS A 487 -27.33 36.26 -40.90
CA LYS A 487 -26.15 36.68 -41.70
C LYS A 487 -26.19 36.02 -43.05
N VAL A 488 -26.36 36.83 -44.10
CA VAL A 488 -26.26 36.46 -45.52
C VAL A 488 -24.83 35.99 -45.80
N ARG A 489 -24.65 34.77 -46.29
CA ARG A 489 -23.40 34.26 -46.87
C ARG A 489 -23.26 34.79 -48.28
N PRO A 490 -22.08 35.29 -48.71
CA PRO A 490 -21.82 35.62 -50.11
C PRO A 490 -21.73 34.34 -50.96
N ALA A 491 -22.33 34.40 -52.15
CA ALA A 491 -22.32 33.34 -53.15
C ALA A 491 -20.90 33.06 -53.69
N PRO A 492 -20.56 31.81 -54.03
CA PRO A 492 -19.31 31.50 -54.70
C PRO A 492 -19.35 31.93 -56.19
N SER A 493 -18.30 32.64 -56.59
CA SER A 493 -18.03 33.05 -57.99
C SER A 493 -17.84 31.83 -58.89
N ALA A 494 -18.52 31.84 -60.02
CA ALA A 494 -18.37 30.88 -61.10
C ALA A 494 -16.96 30.92 -61.73
N GLY A 495 -16.26 29.81 -61.70
CA GLY A 495 -14.99 29.58 -62.36
C GLY A 495 -15.16 28.47 -63.40
N LEU A 496 -14.80 28.81 -64.62
CA LEU A 496 -14.82 28.09 -65.86
C LEU A 496 -14.49 26.60 -65.87
N VAL A 497 -15.34 25.83 -66.55
CA VAL A 497 -15.14 24.41 -66.88
C VAL A 497 -14.37 24.34 -68.21
N PRO A 498 -13.30 23.54 -68.38
CA PRO A 498 -12.80 23.10 -69.65
C PRO A 498 -13.50 21.81 -70.08
N PRO A 499 -13.70 21.59 -71.44
CA PRO A 499 -14.50 20.50 -71.97
C PRO A 499 -13.71 19.22 -72.21
N GLY A 500 -14.41 18.11 -72.05
CA GLY A 500 -14.12 16.89 -72.79
C GLY A 500 -13.50 15.74 -72.00
N LEU A 501 -14.36 14.74 -71.77
CA LEU A 501 -14.14 13.36 -72.21
C LEU A 501 -15.36 12.49 -71.82
N ILE A 502 -15.86 11.81 -72.81
CA ILE A 502 -17.09 11.01 -72.92
C ILE A 502 -16.86 9.65 -72.22
N PRO A 503 -17.88 9.06 -71.61
CA PRO A 503 -17.76 7.74 -70.97
C PRO A 503 -17.96 6.62 -72.02
N ASN A 504 -17.19 5.53 -71.86
CA ASN A 504 -17.42 4.28 -72.54
C ASN A 504 -18.02 3.21 -71.61
N PRO A 505 -19.09 2.54 -72.02
CA PRO A 505 -19.73 1.52 -71.22
C PRO A 505 -19.19 0.11 -71.54
N GLY A 506 -19.08 -0.79 -70.53
CA GLY A 506 -19.13 -2.21 -70.79
C GLY A 506 -17.87 -2.99 -70.40
N ARG A 507 -17.90 -3.61 -69.29
CA ARG A 507 -17.92 -5.06 -68.99
C ARG A 507 -17.72 -5.29 -67.51
#